data_b08b529db025d3f3db82d267d06e2df1
#
_entry.id   b08b529db025d3f3db82d267d06e2df1
#
_cell.length_a   1.000
_cell.length_b   1.000
_cell.length_c   1.000
_cell.angle_alpha   90.00
_cell.angle_beta   90.00
_cell.angle_gamma   90.00
#
_symmetry.space_group_name_H-M   'P 1'
#
loop_
_entity.id
_entity.type
_entity.pdbx_description
1 polymer ?
#
loop_
_entity_poly.entity_id
_entity_poly.type
_entity_poly.pdbx_seq_one_letter_code
_entity_poly.pdbx_strand_id
1 'polypeptide(L)' 'MGASMTNNDILKKLRIALSFKDTDILEVLKLADFHMTKSELSAIFRKEDHPNYKECGDQLLRNFLNGLIIKNRGKRNNS' A
#
# COMPACT_ATOMS: atom_id res chain seq x y z
N MET A 1 14.13 9.09 -18.94
CA MET A 1 13.62 8.83 -18.82
C MET A 1 13.34 7.98 -18.42
N GLY A 2 13.33 7.91 -18.11
CA GLY A 2 13.22 6.70 -17.64
C GLY A 2 11.97 6.09 -17.72
N ALA A 3 11.95 4.94 -17.29
CA ALA A 3 10.74 4.19 -17.24
C ALA A 3 9.79 4.82 -16.21
N SER A 4 8.52 4.83 -16.55
CA SER A 4 7.54 5.27 -15.56
C SER A 4 7.42 4.25 -14.46
N MET A 5 7.10 4.72 -13.29
CA MET A 5 6.83 3.86 -12.16
C MET A 5 5.40 3.37 -12.21
N THR A 6 5.21 2.09 -11.96
CA THR A 6 3.86 1.55 -11.82
C THR A 6 3.35 1.81 -10.40
N ASN A 7 2.05 1.63 -10.21
CA ASN A 7 1.50 1.73 -8.86
C ASN A 7 2.12 0.71 -7.92
N ASN A 8 2.47 -0.46 -8.45
CA ASN A 8 3.16 -1.47 -7.65
C ASN A 8 4.51 -0.95 -7.16
N ASP A 9 5.24 -0.28 -8.04
CA ASP A 9 6.52 0.30 -7.68
C ASP A 9 6.36 1.38 -6.63
N ILE A 10 5.35 2.22 -6.79
CA ILE A 10 5.10 3.30 -5.85
C ILE A 10 4.77 2.73 -4.48
N LEU A 11 3.89 1.76 -4.43
CA LEU A 11 3.51 1.15 -3.16
C LEU A 11 4.71 0.48 -2.49
N LYS A 12 5.54 -0.20 -3.28
CA LYS A 12 6.74 -0.84 -2.76
C LYS A 12 7.70 0.19 -2.17
N LYS A 13 7.89 1.30 -2.86
CA LYS A 13 8.76 2.35 -2.37
C LYS A 13 8.22 2.99 -1.09
N LEU A 14 6.92 3.17 -1.01
CA LEU A 14 6.30 3.69 0.21
C LEU A 14 6.50 2.73 1.37
N ARG A 15 6.35 1.43 1.10
CA ARG A 15 6.58 0.42 2.13
C ARG A 15 7.98 0.51 2.68
N ILE A 16 8.95 0.64 1.81
CA ILE A 16 10.35 0.74 2.21
C ILE A 16 10.60 2.05 2.97
N ALA A 17 10.12 3.15 2.42
CA ALA A 17 10.35 4.47 3.02
C ALA A 17 9.75 4.56 4.41
N LEU A 18 8.62 3.92 4.63
CA LEU A 18 7.93 3.96 5.92
C LEU A 18 8.36 2.83 6.85
N SER A 19 9.19 1.93 6.34
CA SER A 19 9.61 0.73 7.09
C SER A 19 8.41 -0.10 7.54
N PHE A 20 7.43 -0.22 6.68
CA PHE A 20 6.21 -0.94 6.97
C PHE A 20 6.35 -2.42 6.68
N LYS A 21 5.71 -3.22 7.51
CA LYS A 21 5.48 -4.63 7.23
C LYS A 21 4.14 -4.77 6.52
N ASP A 22 3.90 -5.97 5.99
CA ASP A 22 2.62 -6.22 5.31
C ASP A 22 1.43 -5.91 6.22
N THR A 23 1.56 -6.30 7.50
CA THR A 23 0.48 -6.04 8.46
C THR A 23 0.22 -4.55 8.66
N ASP A 24 1.28 -3.75 8.64
CA ASP A 24 1.13 -2.30 8.77
C ASP A 24 0.34 -1.72 7.61
N ILE A 25 0.63 -2.21 6.40
CA ILE A 25 -0.07 -1.75 5.21
C ILE A 25 -1.55 -2.11 5.29
N LEU A 26 -1.83 -3.34 5.72
CA LEU A 26 -3.22 -3.78 5.85
C LEU A 26 -3.98 -2.93 6.85
N GLU A 27 -3.34 -2.56 7.95
CA GLU A 27 -3.96 -1.71 8.95
C GLU A 27 -4.24 -0.31 8.43
N VAL A 28 -3.29 0.23 7.68
CA VAL A 28 -3.49 1.54 7.08
C VAL A 28 -4.67 1.52 6.10
N LEU A 29 -4.76 0.46 5.31
CA LEU A 29 -5.87 0.31 4.37
C LEU A 29 -7.20 0.23 5.10
N LYS A 30 -7.22 -0.45 6.24
CA LYS A 30 -8.45 -0.56 7.04
C LYS A 30 -8.94 0.81 7.50
N LEU A 31 -8.03 1.71 7.81
CA LEU A 31 -8.42 3.05 8.22
C LEU A 31 -9.20 3.77 7.12
N ALA A 32 -8.93 3.44 5.87
CA ALA A 32 -9.66 3.99 4.74
C ALA A 32 -10.80 3.07 4.31
N ASP A 33 -11.17 2.14 5.18
CA ASP A 33 -12.27 1.20 4.93
C ASP A 33 -12.03 0.34 3.70
N PHE A 34 -10.79 -0.02 3.47
CA PHE A 34 -10.40 -0.87 2.36
C PHE A 34 -9.80 -2.15 2.92
N HIS A 35 -10.44 -3.26 2.64
CA HIS A 35 -10.04 -4.54 3.21
C HIS A 35 -9.47 -5.47 2.15
N MET A 36 -8.33 -6.05 2.44
CA MET A 36 -7.76 -7.07 1.57
C MET A 36 -6.98 -8.05 2.42
N THR A 37 -6.70 -9.21 1.85
CA THR A 37 -5.97 -10.24 2.58
C THR A 37 -4.47 -10.06 2.41
N LYS A 38 -3.73 -10.70 3.30
CA LYS A 38 -2.27 -10.70 3.21
C LYS A 38 -1.80 -11.35 1.92
N SER A 39 -2.51 -12.41 1.48
CA SER A 39 -2.18 -13.07 0.22
C SER A 39 -2.31 -12.13 -0.97
N GLU A 40 -3.39 -11.36 -0.98
CA GLU A 40 -3.60 -10.40 -2.06
C GLU A 40 -2.52 -9.33 -2.06
N LEU A 41 -2.15 -8.86 -0.89
CA LEU A 41 -1.10 -7.86 -0.78
C LEU A 41 0.24 -8.42 -1.22
N SER A 42 0.55 -9.64 -0.83
CA SER A 42 1.80 -10.29 -1.22
C SER A 42 1.92 -10.41 -2.73
N ALA A 43 0.81 -10.68 -3.41
CA ALA A 43 0.80 -10.81 -4.86
C ALA A 43 1.21 -9.50 -5.53
N ILE A 44 0.87 -8.38 -4.93
CA ILE A 44 1.23 -7.07 -5.47
C ILE A 44 2.73 -6.81 -5.39
N PHE A 45 3.39 -7.38 -4.40
CA PHE A 45 4.82 -7.18 -4.21
C PHE A 45 5.69 -8.20 -4.93
N ARG A 46 5.08 -9.13 -5.66
CA ARG A 46 5.85 -10.09 -6.44
C ARG A 46 6.40 -9.42 -7.69
N LYS A 47 7.35 -10.10 -8.33
CA LYS A 47 7.89 -9.61 -9.59
C LYS A 47 6.85 -9.72 -10.70
N GLU A 48 6.94 -8.83 -11.65
CA GLU A 48 6.00 -8.76 -12.76
C GLU A 48 5.85 -10.07 -13.51
N ASP A 49 6.92 -10.81 -13.62
CA ASP A 49 6.88 -12.08 -14.37
C ASP A 49 6.40 -13.26 -13.53
N HIS A 50 6.09 -13.04 -12.28
CA HIS A 50 5.59 -14.10 -11.42
C HIS A 50 4.16 -14.44 -11.79
N PRO A 51 3.82 -15.75 -11.89
CA PRO A 51 2.46 -16.13 -12.30
C PRO A 51 1.35 -15.61 -11.39
N ASN A 52 1.67 -15.35 -10.13
CA ASN A 52 0.68 -14.84 -9.20
C ASN A 52 0.79 -13.34 -8.95
N TYR A 53 1.52 -12.65 -9.81
CA TYR A 53 1.65 -11.21 -9.71
C TYR A 53 0.29 -10.55 -9.93
N LYS A 54 0.02 -9.53 -9.15
CA LYS A 54 -1.21 -8.77 -9.26
C LYS A 54 -0.89 -7.29 -9.37
N GLU A 55 -1.58 -6.63 -10.29
CA GLU A 55 -1.41 -5.20 -10.47
C GLU A 55 -2.08 -4.42 -9.35
N CYS A 56 -1.39 -3.39 -8.88
CA CYS A 56 -1.94 -2.47 -7.90
C CYS A 56 -2.79 -1.43 -8.64
N GLY A 57 -4.08 -1.45 -8.41
CA GLY A 57 -4.97 -0.48 -9.05
C GLY A 57 -4.86 0.88 -8.38
N ASP A 58 -5.35 1.89 -9.09
CA ASP A 58 -5.34 3.25 -8.56
C ASP A 58 -6.12 3.37 -7.27
N GLN A 59 -7.21 2.64 -7.18
CA GLN A 59 -8.06 2.71 -5.99
C GLN A 59 -7.33 2.22 -4.75
N LEU A 60 -6.57 1.14 -4.89
CA LEU A 60 -5.80 0.62 -3.77
C LEU A 60 -4.78 1.66 -3.29
N LEU A 61 -4.06 2.23 -4.25
CA LEU A 61 -3.04 3.21 -3.91
C LEU A 61 -3.66 4.43 -3.24
N ARG A 62 -4.76 4.91 -3.76
CA ARG A 62 -5.46 6.05 -3.18
C ARG A 62 -5.91 5.77 -1.75
N ASN A 63 -6.45 4.58 -1.53
CA ASN A 63 -6.92 4.21 -0.20
C ASN A 63 -5.76 4.08 0.77
N PHE A 64 -4.63 3.59 0.30
CA PHE A 64 -3.45 3.52 1.14
C PHE A 64 -3.00 4.91 1.56
N LEU A 65 -2.95 5.84 0.62
CA LEU A 65 -2.55 7.21 0.93
C LEU A 65 -3.56 7.88 1.86
N ASN A 66 -4.85 7.65 1.62
CA ASN A 66 -5.88 8.18 2.51
C ASN A 66 -5.76 7.61 3.91
N GLY A 67 -5.45 6.33 4.00
CA GLY A 67 -5.23 5.70 5.30
C GLY A 67 -4.07 6.32 6.05
N LEU A 68 -3.00 6.67 5.34
CA LEU A 68 -1.87 7.32 5.95
C LEU A 68 -2.25 8.69 6.52
N ILE A 69 -3.06 9.41 5.77
CA ILE A 69 -3.54 10.72 6.24
C ILE A 69 -4.36 10.56 7.51
N ILE A 70 -5.26 9.59 7.52
CA ILE A 70 -6.08 9.34 8.70
C ILE A 70 -5.22 8.94 9.89
N LYS A 71 -4.24 8.08 9.66
CA LYS A 71 -3.34 7.65 10.71
C LYS A 71 -2.61 8.82 11.35
N ASN A 72 -2.11 9.71 10.52
CA ASN A 72 -1.40 10.89 11.02
C ASN A 72 -2.32 11.81 11.80
N ARG A 73 -3.53 12.01 11.29
CA ARG A 73 -4.49 12.87 11.97
C ARG A 73 -4.92 12.30 13.30
N GLY A 74 -5.15 11.00 13.33
CA GLY A 74 -5.54 10.33 14.55
C GLY A 74 -4.53 10.55 15.65
N LYS A 75 -3.27 10.41 15.32
CA LYS A 75 -2.21 10.63 16.29
C LYS A 75 -2.18 12.06 16.81
N ARG A 76 -2.39 13.00 15.92
CA ARG A 76 -2.35 14.40 16.28
C ARG A 76 -3.55 14.79 17.11
N ASN A 77 -4.69 14.22 16.84
CA ASN A 77 -5.90 14.52 17.57
C ASN A 77 -5.84 14.05 19.01
N ASN A 78 -5.00 13.09 19.27
CA ASN A 78 -4.88 12.52 20.60
C ASN A 78 -3.86 13.24 21.46
N SER A 79 -3.18 14.16 20.90
CA SER A 79 -2.15 14.87 21.63
C SER A 79 -2.68 16.11 22.32
#